data_c281f1f518a8807b8851cb780db103c8
#
_entry.id   c281f1f518a8807b8851cb780db103c8
#
_cell.length_a   1.000
_cell.length_b   1.000
_cell.length_c   1.000
_cell.angle_alpha   90.00
_cell.angle_beta   90.00
_cell.angle_gamma   90.00
#
_symmetry.space_group_name_H-M   'P 1'
#
loop_
_entity.id
_entity.type
_entity.pdbx_description
1 polymer ?
#
loop_
_entity_poly.entity_id
_entity_poly.type
_entity_poly.pdbx_seq_one_letter_code
_entity_poly.pdbx_strand_id
1 'polypeptide(L)'
;MTEADLLEGIIPDEWAGERVDQSLARLFPDFSRSRLQSWLKEGHILLNNEVKRAKDKVLGGEKVILQVVLGSENDWSAEAIPLDVVYEDEQLLVINKPAGMVVHPASGNFSGTMLNALLHYAPELEAVPRAGIIHRLDKDTSGLLVVARTLSAQKTLVEQLQAREFLREYDAIVCGIITAGGSINEPIGRHPVNRKRMAVTAKGKVAITHYRVNERYRLHTKLSVKLETGRTHQIRVHMAHIHHPLLGDPVYGGRFKLPAGCDEYLEKVLRGFKRQALHARHLGLVHPATNEFIEWEIEVPGDMLELQKALRLDVKSHSAESSAKE
;
A
#
# COMPACT_ATOMS: atom_id res chain seq x y z
N MET A 1 -18.51 29.07 -18.55
CA MET A 1 -17.05 29.38 -18.52
C MET A 1 -16.77 29.81 -17.11
N THR A 2 -16.28 28.88 -16.28
CA THR A 2 -15.84 29.16 -14.89
C THR A 2 -14.53 29.93 -14.98
N GLU A 3 -14.44 31.07 -14.32
CA GLU A 3 -13.20 31.85 -14.19
C GLU A 3 -12.12 30.94 -13.59
N ALA A 4 -11.02 30.77 -14.32
CA ALA A 4 -9.85 30.06 -13.80
C ALA A 4 -9.20 30.96 -12.77
N ASP A 5 -9.09 30.50 -11.51
CA ASP A 5 -8.37 31.23 -10.48
C ASP A 5 -6.89 31.35 -10.89
N LEU A 6 -6.43 32.60 -11.02
CA LEU A 6 -5.02 32.89 -11.30
C LEU A 6 -4.31 33.19 -9.97
N LEU A 7 -3.32 32.37 -9.65
CA LEU A 7 -2.42 32.61 -8.52
C LEU A 7 -1.08 33.12 -9.03
N GLU A 8 -0.58 34.18 -8.36
CA GLU A 8 0.73 34.75 -8.65
C GLU A 8 1.67 34.57 -7.45
N GLY A 9 2.96 34.41 -7.73
CA GLY A 9 4.00 34.34 -6.71
C GLY A 9 5.36 34.76 -7.28
N ILE A 10 6.33 34.95 -6.40
CA ILE A 10 7.72 35.27 -6.79
C ILE A 10 8.60 34.25 -6.13
N ILE A 11 9.48 33.59 -6.90
CA ILE A 11 10.50 32.70 -6.37
C ILE A 11 11.51 33.49 -5.54
N PRO A 12 11.70 33.21 -4.23
CA PRO A 12 12.71 33.87 -3.43
C PRO A 12 14.12 33.67 -3.99
N ASP A 13 14.96 34.73 -3.91
CA ASP A 13 16.34 34.70 -4.42
C ASP A 13 17.17 33.59 -3.74
N GLU A 14 16.90 33.28 -2.49
CA GLU A 14 17.56 32.24 -1.70
C GLU A 14 17.31 30.81 -2.23
N TRP A 15 16.31 30.64 -3.12
CA TRP A 15 16.02 29.31 -3.75
C TRP A 15 16.75 29.15 -5.08
N ALA A 16 17.62 30.10 -5.47
CA ALA A 16 18.39 29.99 -6.70
C ALA A 16 19.16 28.67 -6.79
N GLY A 17 19.06 28.00 -7.93
CA GLY A 17 19.66 26.68 -8.14
C GLY A 17 18.83 25.49 -7.69
N GLU A 18 17.71 25.70 -7.01
CA GLU A 18 16.73 24.61 -6.77
C GLU A 18 16.01 24.22 -8.06
N ARG A 19 15.36 23.08 -8.05
CA ARG A 19 14.54 22.65 -9.19
C ARG A 19 13.21 23.39 -9.19
N VAL A 20 12.73 23.73 -10.38
CA VAL A 20 11.42 24.39 -10.58
C VAL A 20 10.30 23.66 -9.85
N ASP A 21 10.21 22.32 -9.97
CA ASP A 21 9.14 21.54 -9.32
C ASP A 21 9.23 21.52 -7.79
N GLN A 22 10.40 21.72 -7.21
CA GLN A 22 10.59 21.83 -5.77
C GLN A 22 10.21 23.22 -5.26
N SER A 23 10.70 24.26 -5.95
CA SER A 23 10.39 25.64 -5.60
C SER A 23 8.89 25.94 -5.72
N LEU A 24 8.23 25.44 -6.77
CA LEU A 24 6.78 25.60 -6.93
C LEU A 24 5.98 24.89 -5.82
N ALA A 25 6.40 23.70 -5.38
CA ALA A 25 5.72 22.99 -4.30
C ALA A 25 5.86 23.68 -2.93
N ARG A 26 6.89 24.51 -2.75
CA ARG A 26 7.06 25.38 -1.56
C ARG A 26 6.29 26.68 -1.70
N LEU A 27 6.21 27.24 -2.92
CA LEU A 27 5.52 28.50 -3.20
C LEU A 27 4.00 28.32 -3.14
N PHE A 28 3.48 27.17 -3.57
CA PHE A 28 2.07 26.83 -3.59
C PHE A 28 1.81 25.53 -2.81
N PRO A 29 1.85 25.55 -1.48
CA PRO A 29 1.77 24.37 -0.63
C PRO A 29 0.40 23.66 -0.68
N ASP A 30 -0.63 24.33 -1.18
CA ASP A 30 -1.98 23.78 -1.34
C ASP A 30 -2.06 22.74 -2.47
N PHE A 31 -1.06 22.69 -3.35
CA PHE A 31 -1.04 21.78 -4.49
C PHE A 31 0.06 20.72 -4.36
N SER A 32 -0.26 19.49 -4.75
CA SER A 32 0.74 18.41 -4.76
C SER A 32 1.84 18.70 -5.80
N ARG A 33 3.07 18.28 -5.50
CA ARG A 33 4.20 18.43 -6.44
C ARG A 33 3.93 17.76 -7.79
N SER A 34 3.22 16.64 -7.81
CA SER A 34 2.83 15.95 -9.06
C SER A 34 1.87 16.80 -9.89
N ARG A 35 0.91 17.46 -9.26
CA ARG A 35 -0.02 18.37 -9.92
C ARG A 35 0.69 19.56 -10.55
N LEU A 36 1.57 20.18 -9.80
CA LEU A 36 2.40 21.30 -10.31
C LEU A 36 3.30 20.86 -11.48
N GLN A 37 3.82 19.63 -11.47
CA GLN A 37 4.58 19.07 -12.61
C GLN A 37 3.70 18.85 -13.85
N SER A 38 2.45 18.39 -13.69
CA SER A 38 1.49 18.24 -14.78
C SER A 38 1.18 19.60 -15.39
N TRP A 39 0.80 20.56 -14.56
CA TRP A 39 0.49 21.93 -14.98
C TRP A 39 1.67 22.65 -15.64
N LEU A 40 2.91 22.43 -15.18
CA LEU A 40 4.11 22.89 -15.90
C LEU A 40 4.20 22.32 -17.31
N LYS A 41 3.98 21.00 -17.44
CA LYS A 41 4.03 20.31 -18.74
C LYS A 41 2.93 20.76 -19.69
N GLU A 42 1.76 21.07 -19.16
CA GLU A 42 0.56 21.49 -19.88
C GLU A 42 0.56 23.01 -20.19
N GLY A 43 1.52 23.76 -19.61
CA GLY A 43 1.66 25.21 -19.84
C GLY A 43 0.77 26.08 -18.96
N HIS A 44 0.13 25.51 -17.94
CA HIS A 44 -0.69 26.25 -16.95
C HIS A 44 0.16 26.97 -15.88
N ILE A 45 1.47 26.73 -15.85
CA ILE A 45 2.42 27.47 -14.99
C ILE A 45 3.48 28.12 -15.86
N LEU A 46 3.61 29.43 -15.70
CA LEU A 46 4.61 30.22 -16.40
C LEU A 46 5.57 30.85 -15.37
N LEU A 47 6.88 30.78 -15.65
CA LEU A 47 7.93 31.49 -14.94
C LEU A 47 8.46 32.59 -15.87
N ASN A 48 8.30 33.86 -15.49
CA ASN A 48 8.61 35.03 -16.34
C ASN A 48 7.97 34.91 -17.74
N ASN A 49 6.71 34.47 -17.80
CA ASN A 49 5.92 34.19 -19.02
C ASN A 49 6.45 33.06 -19.92
N GLU A 50 7.37 32.21 -19.42
CA GLU A 50 7.90 31.08 -20.15
C GLU A 50 7.51 29.75 -19.50
N VAL A 51 7.26 28.73 -20.33
CA VAL A 51 7.07 27.36 -19.86
C VAL A 51 8.44 26.76 -19.55
N LYS A 52 8.65 26.34 -18.30
CA LYS A 52 9.87 25.65 -17.84
C LYS A 52 9.60 24.16 -17.62
N ARG A 53 10.65 23.35 -17.69
CA ARG A 53 10.54 21.93 -17.33
C ARG A 53 10.72 21.76 -15.85
N ALA A 54 10.04 20.78 -15.25
CA ALA A 54 10.11 20.46 -13.82
C ALA A 54 11.54 20.28 -13.27
N LYS A 55 12.49 19.84 -14.11
CA LYS A 55 13.89 19.62 -13.75
C LYS A 55 14.79 20.84 -13.92
N ASP A 56 14.32 21.87 -14.59
CA ASP A 56 15.09 23.09 -14.79
C ASP A 56 15.37 23.78 -13.45
N LYS A 57 16.34 24.65 -13.39
CA LYS A 57 16.74 25.38 -12.18
C LYS A 57 16.13 26.75 -12.17
N VAL A 58 15.67 27.18 -10.98
CA VAL A 58 15.27 28.58 -10.77
C VAL A 58 16.49 29.46 -10.54
N LEU A 59 16.37 30.72 -10.90
CA LEU A 59 17.45 31.74 -10.75
C LEU A 59 17.24 32.60 -9.49
N GLY A 60 16.01 32.64 -8.94
CA GLY A 60 15.58 33.59 -7.94
C GLY A 60 14.96 34.84 -8.59
N GLY A 61 13.94 35.38 -7.96
CA GLY A 61 13.22 36.57 -8.46
C GLY A 61 12.23 36.34 -9.59
N GLU A 62 12.06 35.08 -10.10
CA GLU A 62 11.11 34.81 -11.16
C GLU A 62 9.67 35.01 -10.71
N LYS A 63 8.89 35.77 -11.51
CA LYS A 63 7.45 35.87 -11.37
C LYS A 63 6.81 34.56 -11.85
N VAL A 64 6.03 33.93 -11.00
CA VAL A 64 5.26 32.73 -11.31
C VAL A 64 3.81 33.12 -11.49
N ILE A 65 3.22 32.68 -12.59
CA ILE A 65 1.77 32.74 -12.85
C ILE A 65 1.27 31.30 -12.92
N LEU A 66 0.38 30.94 -12.01
CA LEU A 66 -0.28 29.65 -11.97
C LEU A 66 -1.76 29.82 -12.32
N GLN A 67 -2.17 29.33 -13.47
CA GLN A 67 -3.56 29.18 -13.83
C GLN A 67 -4.10 27.91 -13.17
N VAL A 68 -4.92 28.08 -12.13
CA VAL A 68 -5.55 26.94 -11.47
C VAL A 68 -6.60 26.37 -12.40
N VAL A 69 -6.30 25.24 -13.00
CA VAL A 69 -7.28 24.49 -13.78
C VAL A 69 -7.96 23.52 -12.82
N LEU A 70 -9.18 23.86 -12.42
CA LEU A 70 -10.09 22.96 -11.69
C LEU A 70 -10.57 21.86 -12.65
N GLY A 71 -9.66 21.07 -13.14
CA GLY A 71 -9.94 19.81 -13.82
C GLY A 71 -9.48 18.68 -12.91
N SER A 72 -10.23 17.60 -12.82
CA SER A 72 -9.88 16.40 -12.07
C SER A 72 -8.42 16.02 -12.35
N GLU A 73 -7.61 15.84 -11.33
CA GLU A 73 -6.17 15.48 -11.45
C GLU A 73 -5.94 14.21 -12.26
N ASN A 74 -6.96 13.50 -12.57
CA ASN A 74 -7.10 12.39 -13.52
C ASN A 74 -8.61 12.20 -13.73
N ASP A 75 -9.10 12.11 -14.95
CA ASP A 75 -10.43 11.60 -15.30
C ASP A 75 -10.51 10.10 -14.94
N TRP A 76 -10.44 9.81 -13.64
CA TRP A 76 -10.71 8.45 -13.19
C TRP A 76 -12.21 8.24 -13.25
N SER A 77 -12.63 7.44 -14.22
CA SER A 77 -14.03 7.10 -14.35
C SER A 77 -14.50 6.30 -13.14
N ALA A 78 -15.66 6.64 -12.63
CA ALA A 78 -16.38 5.82 -11.67
C ALA A 78 -16.78 4.49 -12.34
N GLU A 79 -16.53 3.37 -11.67
CA GLU A 79 -16.84 2.04 -12.18
C GLU A 79 -17.67 1.24 -11.16
N ALA A 80 -18.73 0.59 -11.62
CA ALA A 80 -19.62 -0.23 -10.79
C ALA A 80 -18.96 -1.55 -10.38
N ILE A 81 -17.91 -1.46 -9.55
CA ILE A 81 -17.19 -2.59 -9.00
C ILE A 81 -17.66 -2.80 -7.55
N PRO A 82 -18.12 -4.00 -7.17
CA PRO A 82 -18.56 -4.26 -5.80
C PRO A 82 -17.43 -4.03 -4.78
N LEU A 83 -17.77 -3.36 -3.67
CA LEU A 83 -16.90 -3.18 -2.52
C LEU A 83 -17.46 -3.94 -1.33
N ASP A 84 -16.62 -4.67 -0.63
CA ASP A 84 -16.94 -5.31 0.66
C ASP A 84 -16.67 -4.32 1.78
N VAL A 85 -17.74 -3.58 2.16
CA VAL A 85 -17.70 -2.52 3.17
C VAL A 85 -17.89 -3.13 4.55
N VAL A 86 -16.87 -3.00 5.40
CA VAL A 86 -16.85 -3.50 6.78
C VAL A 86 -17.41 -2.49 7.76
N TYR A 87 -17.16 -1.21 7.50
CA TYR A 87 -17.63 -0.10 8.31
C TYR A 87 -17.78 1.18 7.48
N GLU A 88 -18.75 1.99 7.80
CA GLU A 88 -19.01 3.27 7.13
C GLU A 88 -19.64 4.26 8.10
N ASP A 89 -19.16 5.50 8.08
CA ASP A 89 -19.80 6.67 8.70
C ASP A 89 -19.53 7.94 7.85
N GLU A 90 -19.80 9.12 8.40
CA GLU A 90 -19.59 10.39 7.70
C GLU A 90 -18.12 10.74 7.47
N GLN A 91 -17.19 10.14 8.20
CA GLN A 91 -15.77 10.49 8.20
C GLN A 91 -14.90 9.48 7.48
N LEU A 92 -15.25 8.20 7.57
CA LEU A 92 -14.41 7.13 7.03
C LEU A 92 -15.21 5.94 6.53
N LEU A 93 -14.56 5.18 5.65
CA LEU A 93 -15.02 3.94 5.08
C LEU A 93 -13.92 2.89 5.28
N VAL A 94 -14.27 1.72 5.82
CA VAL A 94 -13.34 0.60 5.97
C VAL A 94 -13.77 -0.52 5.04
N ILE A 95 -12.85 -0.98 4.19
CA ILE A 95 -13.11 -1.93 3.12
C ILE A 95 -12.26 -3.18 3.34
N ASN A 96 -12.86 -4.34 3.17
CA ASN A 96 -12.13 -5.60 2.99
C ASN A 96 -11.78 -5.78 1.50
N LYS A 97 -10.57 -5.36 1.13
CA LYS A 97 -10.11 -5.44 -0.25
C LYS A 97 -9.88 -6.89 -0.68
N PRO A 98 -10.47 -7.36 -1.77
CA PRO A 98 -10.17 -8.69 -2.30
C PRO A 98 -8.72 -8.75 -2.87
N ALA A 99 -8.16 -9.95 -2.93
CA ALA A 99 -6.94 -10.19 -3.70
C ALA A 99 -7.22 -9.96 -5.21
N GLY A 100 -6.20 -9.50 -5.95
CA GLY A 100 -6.32 -9.19 -7.38
C GLY A 100 -6.72 -7.75 -7.69
N MET A 101 -7.31 -7.01 -6.75
CA MET A 101 -7.70 -5.61 -6.92
C MET A 101 -6.52 -4.66 -6.65
N VAL A 102 -6.23 -3.78 -7.61
CA VAL A 102 -5.29 -2.67 -7.45
C VAL A 102 -5.97 -1.54 -6.67
N VAL A 103 -5.26 -0.92 -5.73
CA VAL A 103 -5.84 0.16 -4.90
C VAL A 103 -6.00 1.45 -5.70
N HIS A 104 -4.97 1.86 -6.43
CA HIS A 104 -4.92 3.17 -7.10
C HIS A 104 -4.38 3.01 -8.52
N PRO A 105 -4.97 3.69 -9.52
CA PRO A 105 -4.48 3.66 -10.89
C PRO A 105 -2.97 3.94 -10.98
N ALA A 106 -2.30 3.16 -11.80
CA ALA A 106 -0.86 3.29 -12.07
C ALA A 106 -0.55 2.78 -13.47
N SER A 107 0.68 3.00 -13.95
CA SER A 107 1.12 2.50 -15.26
C SER A 107 0.80 1.01 -15.44
N GLY A 108 -0.05 0.70 -16.41
CA GLY A 108 -0.54 -0.66 -16.71
C GLY A 108 -1.84 -1.08 -16.02
N ASN A 109 -2.44 -0.22 -15.17
CA ASN A 109 -3.75 -0.44 -14.55
C ASN A 109 -4.42 0.92 -14.35
N PHE A 110 -5.07 1.45 -15.38
CA PHE A 110 -5.73 2.75 -15.35
C PHE A 110 -7.21 2.67 -14.98
N SER A 111 -7.79 1.47 -14.99
CA SER A 111 -9.19 1.16 -14.70
C SER A 111 -9.29 -0.12 -13.85
N GLY A 112 -10.48 -0.45 -13.37
CA GLY A 112 -10.71 -1.65 -12.55
C GLY A 112 -10.06 -1.57 -11.17
N THR A 113 -9.81 -0.39 -10.65
CA THR A 113 -9.13 -0.20 -9.36
C THR A 113 -10.13 0.10 -8.24
N MET A 114 -9.68 -0.03 -7.00
CA MET A 114 -10.50 0.37 -5.84
C MET A 114 -10.90 1.85 -5.92
N LEU A 115 -10.04 2.72 -6.43
CA LEU A 115 -10.36 4.13 -6.62
C LEU A 115 -11.56 4.31 -7.55
N ASN A 116 -11.61 3.59 -8.68
CA ASN A 116 -12.74 3.64 -9.60
C ASN A 116 -14.04 3.14 -8.93
N ALA A 117 -13.94 2.07 -8.14
CA ALA A 117 -15.05 1.54 -7.35
C ALA A 117 -15.54 2.54 -6.29
N LEU A 118 -14.62 3.22 -5.59
CA LEU A 118 -14.92 4.23 -4.59
C LEU A 118 -15.65 5.42 -5.17
N LEU A 119 -15.23 5.94 -6.32
CA LEU A 119 -15.89 7.03 -7.02
C LEU A 119 -17.33 6.67 -7.47
N HIS A 120 -17.59 5.40 -7.76
CA HIS A 120 -18.95 4.93 -8.06
C HIS A 120 -19.79 4.78 -6.79
N TYR A 121 -19.19 4.21 -5.72
CA TYR A 121 -19.87 3.94 -4.45
C TYR A 121 -20.23 5.22 -3.70
N ALA A 122 -19.30 6.18 -3.65
CA ALA A 122 -19.38 7.44 -2.92
C ALA A 122 -18.86 8.59 -3.79
N PRO A 123 -19.71 9.16 -4.69
CA PRO A 123 -19.29 10.19 -5.65
C PRO A 123 -18.69 11.44 -5.00
N GLU A 124 -19.04 11.74 -3.76
CA GLU A 124 -18.48 12.85 -2.97
C GLU A 124 -16.95 12.71 -2.76
N LEU A 125 -16.41 11.52 -2.87
CA LEU A 125 -14.97 11.26 -2.77
C LEU A 125 -14.15 11.89 -3.92
N GLU A 126 -14.79 12.34 -4.99
CA GLU A 126 -14.14 13.13 -6.05
C GLU A 126 -13.50 14.41 -5.49
N ALA A 127 -14.12 15.01 -4.46
CA ALA A 127 -13.61 16.21 -3.79
C ALA A 127 -12.43 15.91 -2.84
N VAL A 128 -12.16 14.64 -2.54
CA VAL A 128 -11.09 14.23 -1.61
C VAL A 128 -9.88 13.71 -2.39
N PRO A 129 -8.67 14.20 -2.18
CA PRO A 129 -7.49 13.75 -2.91
C PRO A 129 -7.37 12.22 -2.92
N ARG A 130 -7.15 11.63 -4.10
CA ARG A 130 -7.08 10.17 -4.31
C ARG A 130 -8.33 9.41 -3.85
N ALA A 131 -9.50 10.01 -3.96
CA ALA A 131 -10.75 9.46 -3.44
C ALA A 131 -10.63 9.01 -1.97
N GLY A 132 -9.92 9.79 -1.15
CA GLY A 132 -9.75 9.53 0.27
C GLY A 132 -8.76 8.41 0.63
N ILE A 133 -8.11 7.77 -0.33
CA ILE A 133 -7.15 6.68 -0.09
C ILE A 133 -5.87 7.24 0.55
N ILE A 134 -5.57 6.84 1.79
CA ILE A 134 -4.41 7.32 2.57
C ILE A 134 -3.27 6.30 2.66
N HIS A 135 -3.57 5.02 2.53
CA HIS A 135 -2.57 3.95 2.50
C HIS A 135 -2.93 2.90 1.43
N ARG A 136 -2.11 1.89 1.28
CA ARG A 136 -2.30 0.91 0.23
C ARG A 136 -2.00 -0.51 0.68
N LEU A 137 -2.65 -1.47 0.04
CA LEU A 137 -2.27 -2.87 -0.01
C LEU A 137 -1.75 -3.22 -1.41
N ASP A 138 -0.91 -4.23 -1.51
CA ASP A 138 -0.48 -4.76 -2.81
C ASP A 138 -1.68 -5.37 -3.56
N LYS A 139 -1.61 -5.46 -4.89
CA LYS A 139 -2.67 -6.01 -5.74
C LYS A 139 -3.23 -7.32 -5.17
N ASP A 140 -2.36 -8.27 -4.87
CA ASP A 140 -2.73 -9.63 -4.46
C ASP A 140 -2.73 -9.84 -2.94
N THR A 141 -2.57 -8.77 -2.16
CA THR A 141 -2.82 -8.76 -0.71
C THR A 141 -4.28 -8.41 -0.47
N SER A 142 -4.98 -9.23 0.31
CA SER A 142 -6.35 -9.00 0.73
C SER A 142 -6.43 -8.33 2.10
N GLY A 143 -7.61 -7.83 2.48
CA GLY A 143 -7.91 -7.38 3.83
C GLY A 143 -8.19 -5.90 3.99
N LEU A 144 -8.16 -5.44 5.23
CA LEU A 144 -8.65 -4.14 5.66
C LEU A 144 -7.85 -2.97 5.11
N LEU A 145 -8.57 -1.99 4.62
CA LEU A 145 -8.06 -0.70 4.14
C LEU A 145 -9.06 0.39 4.53
N VAL A 146 -8.56 1.52 5.09
CA VAL A 146 -9.39 2.69 5.43
C VAL A 146 -9.26 3.77 4.36
N VAL A 147 -10.39 4.43 4.11
CA VAL A 147 -10.57 5.54 3.20
C VAL A 147 -11.20 6.70 3.97
N ALA A 148 -10.67 7.89 3.83
CA ALA A 148 -11.25 9.12 4.40
C ALA A 148 -12.37 9.64 3.50
N ARG A 149 -13.53 9.99 4.06
CA ARG A 149 -14.65 10.56 3.29
C ARG A 149 -14.60 12.09 3.20
N THR A 150 -13.85 12.75 4.08
CA THR A 150 -13.71 14.21 4.10
C THR A 150 -12.24 14.64 4.09
N LEU A 151 -11.96 15.87 3.66
CA LEU A 151 -10.62 16.45 3.69
C LEU A 151 -10.07 16.51 5.12
N SER A 152 -10.92 16.84 6.10
CA SER A 152 -10.53 16.90 7.51
C SER A 152 -10.13 15.52 8.03
N ALA A 153 -10.96 14.50 7.77
CA ALA A 153 -10.63 13.13 8.14
C ALA A 153 -9.35 12.64 7.46
N GLN A 154 -9.15 12.97 6.17
CA GLN A 154 -7.94 12.60 5.45
C GLN A 154 -6.69 13.20 6.11
N LYS A 155 -6.72 14.49 6.46
CA LYS A 155 -5.62 15.16 7.15
C LYS A 155 -5.28 14.45 8.45
N THR A 156 -6.26 14.28 9.33
CA THR A 156 -6.09 13.63 10.65
C THR A 156 -5.54 12.20 10.51
N LEU A 157 -6.11 11.39 9.61
CA LEU A 157 -5.65 10.01 9.40
C LEU A 157 -4.25 9.92 8.79
N VAL A 158 -3.86 10.87 7.92
CA VAL A 158 -2.49 10.96 7.40
C VAL A 158 -1.50 11.32 8.50
N GLU A 159 -1.85 12.25 9.41
CA GLU A 159 -1.05 12.61 10.57
C GLU A 159 -0.83 11.41 11.50
N GLN A 160 -1.87 10.67 11.86
CA GLN A 160 -1.78 9.43 12.64
C GLN A 160 -0.89 8.39 11.96
N LEU A 161 -1.03 8.22 10.65
CA LEU A 161 -0.23 7.27 9.87
C LEU A 161 1.26 7.65 9.87
N GLN A 162 1.57 8.95 9.81
CA GLN A 162 2.94 9.47 9.91
C GLN A 162 3.50 9.33 11.33
N ALA A 163 2.68 9.52 12.35
CA ALA A 163 3.01 9.31 13.75
C ALA A 163 3.10 7.81 14.12
N ARG A 164 2.75 6.87 13.20
CA ARG A 164 2.73 5.41 13.39
C ARG A 164 1.72 4.93 14.43
N GLU A 165 0.64 5.64 14.59
CA GLU A 165 -0.41 5.35 15.57
C GLU A 165 -1.40 4.29 15.08
N PHE A 166 -1.41 3.98 13.77
CA PHE A 166 -2.27 2.93 13.23
C PHE A 166 -1.84 1.56 13.71
N LEU A 167 -2.79 0.80 14.24
CA LEU A 167 -2.66 -0.63 14.41
C LEU A 167 -2.89 -1.31 13.05
N ARG A 168 -1.89 -2.03 12.54
CA ARG A 168 -1.97 -2.77 11.27
C ARG A 168 -1.36 -4.14 11.47
N GLU A 169 -2.23 -5.15 11.58
CA GLU A 169 -1.80 -6.52 11.74
C GLU A 169 -2.23 -7.37 10.55
N TYR A 170 -1.37 -8.30 10.21
CA TYR A 170 -1.52 -9.17 9.04
C TYR A 170 -1.34 -10.63 9.46
N ASP A 171 -2.14 -11.51 8.85
CA ASP A 171 -1.84 -12.93 8.81
C ASP A 171 -0.96 -13.22 7.59
N ALA A 172 0.14 -13.93 7.83
CA ALA A 172 1.09 -14.33 6.80
C ALA A 172 1.46 -15.81 6.93
N ILE A 173 1.65 -16.49 5.79
CA ILE A 173 2.26 -17.82 5.78
C ILE A 173 3.57 -17.74 5.01
N VAL A 174 4.66 -18.13 5.66
CA VAL A 174 6.01 -18.08 5.12
C VAL A 174 6.57 -19.48 4.85
N CYS A 175 7.52 -19.54 3.92
CA CYS A 175 8.30 -20.75 3.66
C CYS A 175 9.39 -20.91 4.74
N GLY A 176 9.57 -22.15 5.18
CA GLY A 176 10.51 -22.51 6.24
C GLY A 176 9.94 -22.40 7.65
N ILE A 177 10.69 -22.91 8.60
CA ILE A 177 10.32 -22.95 10.00
C ILE A 177 10.98 -21.80 10.75
N ILE A 178 10.14 -20.93 11.30
CA ILE A 178 10.57 -19.88 12.22
C ILE A 178 10.36 -20.37 13.65
N THR A 179 11.40 -20.31 14.47
CA THR A 179 11.36 -20.84 15.83
C THR A 179 10.88 -19.85 16.87
N ALA A 180 11.06 -18.55 16.62
CA ALA A 180 10.68 -17.47 17.53
C ALA A 180 10.17 -16.26 16.78
N GLY A 181 9.37 -15.43 17.45
CA GLY A 181 9.01 -14.10 16.96
C GLY A 181 10.23 -13.18 16.93
N GLY A 182 10.09 -12.05 16.21
CA GLY A 182 11.19 -11.08 16.08
C GLY A 182 10.75 -9.76 15.46
N SER A 183 11.75 -8.92 15.21
CA SER A 183 11.59 -7.63 14.55
C SER A 183 12.65 -7.48 13.46
N ILE A 184 12.22 -6.93 12.32
CA ILE A 184 13.10 -6.62 11.19
C ILE A 184 13.08 -5.10 11.04
N ASN A 185 14.24 -4.47 11.26
CA ASN A 185 14.43 -3.03 11.13
C ASN A 185 15.47 -2.77 10.04
N GLU A 186 15.05 -2.94 8.79
CA GLU A 186 15.92 -2.82 7.63
C GLU A 186 15.33 -1.85 6.60
N PRO A 187 16.12 -0.87 6.10
CA PRO A 187 15.61 0.14 5.20
C PRO A 187 15.27 -0.44 3.81
N ILE A 188 14.11 -0.05 3.29
CA ILE A 188 13.60 -0.53 1.99
C ILE A 188 13.66 0.56 0.93
N GLY A 189 14.23 0.22 -0.22
CA GLY A 189 14.31 1.03 -1.41
C GLY A 189 14.02 0.25 -2.69
N ARG A 190 14.09 0.92 -3.85
CA ARG A 190 14.00 0.22 -5.14
C ARG A 190 15.21 -0.69 -5.34
N HIS A 191 14.98 -1.89 -5.84
CA HIS A 191 16.06 -2.82 -6.16
C HIS A 191 17.02 -2.18 -7.19
N PRO A 192 18.34 -2.22 -6.96
CA PRO A 192 19.32 -1.47 -7.78
C PRO A 192 19.31 -1.85 -9.27
N VAL A 193 19.05 -3.11 -9.59
CA VAL A 193 19.01 -3.63 -10.96
C VAL A 193 17.59 -3.78 -11.48
N ASN A 194 16.72 -4.48 -10.76
CA ASN A 194 15.34 -4.71 -11.18
C ASN A 194 14.40 -3.67 -10.56
N ARG A 195 14.16 -2.56 -11.25
CA ARG A 195 13.35 -1.44 -10.77
C ARG A 195 11.87 -1.76 -10.51
N LYS A 196 11.37 -2.91 -10.95
CA LYS A 196 10.01 -3.39 -10.63
C LYS A 196 9.93 -4.02 -9.24
N ARG A 197 11.07 -4.30 -8.59
CA ARG A 197 11.16 -4.89 -7.25
C ARG A 197 11.62 -3.86 -6.23
N MET A 198 11.29 -4.14 -4.97
CA MET A 198 11.87 -3.48 -3.80
C MET A 198 12.94 -4.40 -3.19
N ALA A 199 13.84 -3.83 -2.40
CA ALA A 199 14.88 -4.57 -1.70
C ALA A 199 15.30 -3.85 -0.41
N VAL A 200 15.87 -4.59 0.52
CA VAL A 200 16.64 -3.98 1.62
C VAL A 200 17.88 -3.31 1.02
N THR A 201 18.07 -2.04 1.33
CA THR A 201 19.20 -1.24 0.83
C THR A 201 19.48 -0.07 1.74
N ALA A 202 20.77 0.23 2.00
CA ALA A 202 21.20 1.31 2.88
C ALA A 202 20.66 2.71 2.49
N LYS A 203 20.35 2.92 1.19
CA LYS A 203 19.72 4.16 0.68
C LYS A 203 18.19 4.13 0.75
N GLY A 204 17.61 3.09 1.34
CA GLY A 204 16.18 2.92 1.51
C GLY A 204 15.58 3.84 2.57
N LYS A 205 14.26 3.82 2.67
CA LYS A 205 13.52 4.48 3.75
C LYS A 205 13.38 3.52 4.92
N VAL A 206 13.45 4.02 6.14
CA VAL A 206 13.22 3.25 7.38
C VAL A 206 11.96 2.41 7.24
N ALA A 207 12.09 1.13 7.58
CA ALA A 207 11.01 0.16 7.56
C ALA A 207 11.15 -0.79 8.74
N ILE A 208 10.07 -0.94 9.53
CA ILE A 208 10.05 -1.76 10.75
C ILE A 208 8.86 -2.70 10.69
N THR A 209 9.14 -3.99 10.84
CA THR A 209 8.15 -5.09 10.80
C THR A 209 8.37 -5.99 12.00
N HIS A 210 7.35 -6.17 12.83
CA HIS A 210 7.34 -7.13 13.93
C HIS A 210 6.58 -8.38 13.50
N TYR A 211 7.00 -9.54 13.98
CA TYR A 211 6.28 -10.79 13.71
C TYR A 211 6.28 -11.72 14.91
N ARG A 212 5.20 -12.48 15.06
CA ARG A 212 5.04 -13.54 16.05
C ARG A 212 4.65 -14.83 15.36
N VAL A 213 5.16 -15.95 15.86
CA VAL A 213 4.79 -17.26 15.37
C VAL A 213 3.45 -17.67 15.97
N ASN A 214 2.47 -17.93 15.11
CA ASN A 214 1.15 -18.42 15.52
C ASN A 214 1.05 -19.95 15.41
N GLU A 215 1.56 -20.50 14.29
CA GLU A 215 1.46 -21.94 14.04
C GLU A 215 2.63 -22.41 13.16
N ARG A 216 3.16 -23.60 13.43
CA ARG A 216 4.20 -24.23 12.60
C ARG A 216 3.64 -25.44 11.89
N TYR A 217 3.97 -25.53 10.60
CA TYR A 217 3.69 -26.69 9.76
C TYR A 217 5.02 -27.38 9.42
N ARG A 218 5.03 -28.42 8.63
CA ARG A 218 6.27 -29.18 8.33
C ARG A 218 7.35 -28.33 7.64
N LEU A 219 6.99 -27.50 6.65
CA LEU A 219 7.93 -26.64 5.92
C LEU A 219 7.47 -25.17 5.85
N HIS A 220 6.47 -24.78 6.62
CA HIS A 220 5.90 -23.44 6.59
C HIS A 220 5.59 -22.95 8.01
N THR A 221 5.47 -21.66 8.17
CA THR A 221 5.09 -21.03 9.44
C THR A 221 4.00 -19.99 9.21
N LYS A 222 2.91 -20.05 10.01
CA LYS A 222 1.93 -18.98 10.09
C LYS A 222 2.40 -17.93 11.09
N LEU A 223 2.35 -16.67 10.68
CA LEU A 223 2.78 -15.53 11.47
C LEU A 223 1.64 -14.52 11.63
N SER A 224 1.60 -13.86 12.77
CA SER A 224 1.00 -12.53 12.92
C SER A 224 2.09 -11.49 12.72
N VAL A 225 1.86 -10.53 11.83
CA VAL A 225 2.83 -9.50 11.45
C VAL A 225 2.25 -8.13 11.75
N LYS A 226 2.96 -7.29 12.52
CA LYS A 226 2.57 -5.93 12.86
C LYS A 226 3.52 -4.92 12.18
N LEU A 227 2.95 -3.88 11.57
CA LEU A 227 3.69 -2.84 10.88
C LEU A 227 3.75 -1.53 11.67
N GLU A 228 4.94 -0.97 11.88
CA GLU A 228 5.11 0.44 12.26
C GLU A 228 5.12 1.35 11.02
N THR A 229 5.72 0.90 9.94
CA THR A 229 5.85 1.62 8.67
C THR A 229 5.12 0.89 7.56
N GLY A 230 4.79 1.59 6.46
CA GLY A 230 4.08 1.01 5.30
C GLY A 230 4.83 1.27 3.99
N ARG A 231 6.00 0.65 3.79
CA ARG A 231 6.74 0.76 2.52
C ARG A 231 6.19 -0.24 1.50
N THR A 232 6.34 0.09 0.23
CA THR A 232 5.93 -0.80 -0.87
C THR A 232 6.53 -2.18 -0.69
N HIS A 233 5.70 -3.24 -0.71
CA HIS A 233 6.07 -4.64 -0.52
C HIS A 233 6.80 -4.95 0.80
N GLN A 234 6.63 -4.14 1.86
CA GLN A 234 7.48 -4.19 3.06
C GLN A 234 7.55 -5.59 3.68
N ILE A 235 6.41 -6.19 4.03
CA ILE A 235 6.39 -7.54 4.65
C ILE A 235 7.05 -8.55 3.73
N ARG A 236 6.74 -8.52 2.45
CA ARG A 236 7.27 -9.43 1.43
C ARG A 236 8.79 -9.37 1.31
N VAL A 237 9.33 -8.14 1.29
CA VAL A 237 10.78 -7.88 1.22
C VAL A 237 11.47 -8.29 2.51
N HIS A 238 10.92 -7.92 3.68
CA HIS A 238 11.51 -8.24 4.97
C HIS A 238 11.53 -9.75 5.23
N MET A 239 10.43 -10.47 4.94
CA MET A 239 10.39 -11.92 5.09
C MET A 239 11.37 -12.62 4.14
N ALA A 240 11.48 -12.16 2.89
CA ALA A 240 12.47 -12.67 1.95
C ALA A 240 13.92 -12.37 2.38
N HIS A 241 14.16 -11.21 2.99
CA HIS A 241 15.47 -10.81 3.50
C HIS A 241 15.97 -11.76 4.60
N ILE A 242 15.08 -12.19 5.49
CA ILE A 242 15.42 -13.18 6.54
C ILE A 242 15.28 -14.63 6.05
N HIS A 243 15.26 -14.87 4.75
CA HIS A 243 15.17 -16.20 4.10
C HIS A 243 13.88 -16.98 4.36
N HIS A 244 12.81 -16.31 4.79
CA HIS A 244 11.48 -16.86 4.96
C HIS A 244 10.44 -16.13 4.08
N PRO A 245 10.55 -16.19 2.73
CA PRO A 245 9.63 -15.49 1.86
C PRO A 245 8.18 -15.99 2.05
N LEU A 246 7.21 -15.13 1.73
CA LEU A 246 5.80 -15.51 1.78
C LEU A 246 5.51 -16.65 0.80
N LEU A 247 4.73 -17.61 1.26
CA LEU A 247 4.25 -18.71 0.42
C LEU A 247 3.44 -18.14 -0.75
N GLY A 248 3.67 -18.66 -1.95
CA GLY A 248 2.97 -18.26 -3.17
C GLY A 248 3.39 -16.90 -3.74
N ASP A 249 4.32 -16.17 -3.13
CA ASP A 249 4.75 -14.86 -3.62
C ASP A 249 5.45 -14.97 -4.99
N PRO A 250 4.86 -14.43 -6.08
CA PRO A 250 5.42 -14.56 -7.42
C PRO A 250 6.69 -13.74 -7.66
N VAL A 251 6.99 -12.78 -6.77
CA VAL A 251 8.12 -11.84 -6.93
C VAL A 251 9.28 -12.18 -6.01
N TYR A 252 8.98 -12.51 -4.75
CA TYR A 252 9.98 -12.73 -3.69
C TYR A 252 10.03 -14.17 -3.19
N GLY A 253 9.08 -15.05 -3.57
CA GLY A 253 8.91 -16.41 -3.05
C GLY A 253 10.04 -17.41 -3.34
N GLY A 254 10.95 -17.09 -4.26
CA GLY A 254 12.02 -17.98 -4.63
C GLY A 254 11.55 -19.24 -5.37
N ARG A 255 12.34 -20.33 -5.25
CA ARG A 255 11.99 -21.62 -5.90
C ARG A 255 10.89 -22.32 -5.09
N PHE A 256 9.82 -22.69 -5.77
CA PHE A 256 8.76 -23.52 -5.18
C PHE A 256 9.30 -24.87 -4.71
N LYS A 257 8.95 -25.28 -3.48
CA LYS A 257 9.33 -26.56 -2.90
C LYS A 257 8.08 -27.21 -2.31
N LEU A 258 7.92 -28.49 -2.61
CA LEU A 258 6.91 -29.35 -1.96
C LEU A 258 7.54 -30.04 -0.74
N PRO A 259 6.77 -30.24 0.36
CA PRO A 259 7.18 -31.11 1.44
C PRO A 259 7.38 -32.56 0.93
N ALA A 260 8.46 -33.22 1.34
CA ALA A 260 8.65 -34.62 0.99
C ALA A 260 7.50 -35.48 1.55
N GLY A 261 6.96 -36.36 0.73
CA GLY A 261 5.83 -37.23 1.11
C GLY A 261 4.51 -36.48 1.36
N CYS A 262 4.32 -35.30 0.80
CA CYS A 262 3.02 -34.62 0.85
C CYS A 262 1.99 -35.41 -0.01
N ASP A 263 0.74 -35.37 0.42
CA ASP A 263 -0.36 -35.95 -0.33
C ASP A 263 -0.75 -35.12 -1.57
N GLU A 264 -1.56 -35.73 -2.44
CA GLU A 264 -2.04 -35.05 -3.66
C GLU A 264 -2.87 -33.78 -3.35
N TYR A 265 -3.59 -33.78 -2.21
CA TYR A 265 -4.41 -32.64 -1.82
C TYR A 265 -3.54 -31.44 -1.47
N LEU A 266 -2.53 -31.62 -0.60
CA LEU A 266 -1.59 -30.55 -0.27
C LEU A 266 -0.82 -30.08 -1.51
N GLU A 267 -0.35 -31.01 -2.37
CA GLU A 267 0.33 -30.64 -3.61
C GLU A 267 -0.56 -29.78 -4.49
N LYS A 268 -1.82 -30.16 -4.69
CA LYS A 268 -2.80 -29.39 -5.48
C LYS A 268 -3.02 -27.98 -4.90
N VAL A 269 -3.24 -27.88 -3.58
CA VAL A 269 -3.46 -26.60 -2.90
C VAL A 269 -2.23 -25.70 -3.01
N LEU A 270 -1.03 -26.20 -2.73
CA LEU A 270 0.21 -25.44 -2.82
C LEU A 270 0.51 -24.99 -4.26
N ARG A 271 0.28 -25.85 -5.25
CA ARG A 271 0.46 -25.50 -6.66
C ARG A 271 -0.59 -24.52 -7.16
N GLY A 272 -1.79 -24.57 -6.60
CA GLY A 272 -2.91 -23.66 -6.93
C GLY A 272 -2.76 -22.27 -6.33
N PHE A 273 -2.07 -22.13 -5.21
CA PHE A 273 -1.92 -20.85 -4.50
C PHE A 273 -0.86 -19.96 -5.17
N LYS A 274 -1.29 -18.96 -5.96
CA LYS A 274 -0.44 -18.16 -6.88
C LYS A 274 -0.25 -16.69 -6.45
N ARG A 275 -0.51 -16.35 -5.20
CA ARG A 275 -0.33 -15.02 -4.63
C ARG A 275 0.43 -15.10 -3.33
N GLN A 276 0.95 -13.98 -2.85
CA GLN A 276 1.51 -13.93 -1.48
C GLN A 276 0.42 -14.30 -0.45
N ALA A 277 0.71 -15.28 0.40
CA ALA A 277 -0.14 -15.65 1.53
C ALA A 277 -0.05 -14.55 2.60
N LEU A 278 -0.76 -13.43 2.35
CA LEU A 278 -0.77 -12.21 3.15
C LEU A 278 -2.17 -11.60 3.16
N HIS A 279 -2.66 -11.31 4.35
CA HIS A 279 -3.97 -10.74 4.58
C HIS A 279 -3.92 -9.70 5.70
N ALA A 280 -4.39 -8.47 5.43
CA ALA A 280 -4.52 -7.41 6.42
C ALA A 280 -5.74 -7.70 7.30
N ARG A 281 -5.52 -8.42 8.39
CA ARG A 281 -6.57 -8.97 9.25
C ARG A 281 -7.15 -7.92 10.20
N HIS A 282 -6.32 -7.08 10.77
CA HIS A 282 -6.68 -6.18 11.87
C HIS A 282 -6.20 -4.76 11.57
N LEU A 283 -7.10 -3.81 11.71
CA LEU A 283 -6.87 -2.38 11.52
C LEU A 283 -7.46 -1.62 12.70
N GLY A 284 -6.66 -0.77 13.34
CA GLY A 284 -7.11 0.14 14.40
C GLY A 284 -6.54 1.54 14.20
N LEU A 285 -7.32 2.54 14.59
CA LEU A 285 -6.97 3.96 14.48
C LEU A 285 -7.79 4.79 15.47
N VAL A 286 -7.39 6.04 15.69
CA VAL A 286 -8.21 7.00 16.44
C VAL A 286 -9.18 7.65 15.46
N HIS A 287 -10.47 7.59 15.75
CA HIS A 287 -11.52 8.13 14.89
C HIS A 287 -11.41 9.66 14.77
N PRO A 288 -11.39 10.21 13.52
CA PRO A 288 -11.06 11.62 13.28
C PRO A 288 -12.05 12.62 13.88
N ALA A 289 -13.31 12.23 14.16
CA ALA A 289 -14.31 13.11 14.74
C ALA A 289 -14.50 12.88 16.23
N THR A 290 -14.53 11.63 16.70
CA THR A 290 -14.80 11.32 18.12
C THR A 290 -13.56 11.29 18.99
N ASN A 291 -12.37 11.16 18.40
CA ASN A 291 -11.08 10.91 19.07
C ASN A 291 -11.06 9.61 19.91
N GLU A 292 -11.96 8.68 19.67
CA GLU A 292 -11.97 7.36 20.27
C GLU A 292 -11.15 6.38 19.44
N PHE A 293 -10.44 5.46 20.10
CA PHE A 293 -9.76 4.38 19.40
C PHE A 293 -10.80 3.34 18.97
N ILE A 294 -10.80 3.03 17.67
CA ILE A 294 -11.69 2.05 17.07
C ILE A 294 -10.88 1.05 16.26
N GLU A 295 -11.34 -0.20 16.18
CA GLU A 295 -10.65 -1.27 15.48
C GLU A 295 -11.62 -2.24 14.81
N TRP A 296 -11.14 -2.88 13.75
CA TRP A 296 -11.85 -3.89 13.00
C TRP A 296 -10.95 -5.09 12.76
N GLU A 297 -11.55 -6.25 12.90
CA GLU A 297 -10.89 -7.52 12.63
C GLU A 297 -11.76 -8.36 11.69
N ILE A 298 -11.14 -9.02 10.71
CA ILE A 298 -11.81 -9.88 9.74
C ILE A 298 -11.07 -11.21 9.62
N GLU A 299 -11.81 -12.25 9.22
CA GLU A 299 -11.23 -13.55 8.95
C GLU A 299 -10.42 -13.58 7.65
N VAL A 300 -9.45 -14.48 7.58
CA VAL A 300 -8.69 -14.72 6.34
C VAL A 300 -9.60 -15.26 5.24
N PRO A 301 -9.36 -14.91 3.97
CA PRO A 301 -10.18 -15.34 2.85
C PRO A 301 -10.10 -16.84 2.60
N GLY A 302 -11.11 -17.39 1.91
CA GLY A 302 -11.30 -18.83 1.72
C GLY A 302 -10.09 -19.56 1.15
N ASP A 303 -9.34 -18.96 0.22
CA ASP A 303 -8.12 -19.57 -0.34
C ASP A 303 -7.00 -19.73 0.72
N MET A 304 -6.87 -18.77 1.66
CA MET A 304 -5.94 -18.90 2.78
C MET A 304 -6.44 -19.85 3.85
N LEU A 305 -7.76 -19.95 4.07
CA LEU A 305 -8.35 -20.96 4.96
C LEU A 305 -8.09 -22.37 4.43
N GLU A 306 -8.31 -22.60 3.13
CA GLU A 306 -8.02 -23.88 2.48
C GLU A 306 -6.54 -24.25 2.58
N LEU A 307 -5.65 -23.29 2.34
CA LEU A 307 -4.20 -23.46 2.48
C LEU A 307 -3.83 -23.87 3.92
N GLN A 308 -4.33 -23.19 4.93
CA GLN A 308 -4.09 -23.52 6.34
C GLN A 308 -4.61 -24.93 6.68
N LYS A 309 -5.80 -25.28 6.19
CA LYS A 309 -6.40 -26.60 6.39
C LYS A 309 -5.51 -27.71 5.80
N ALA A 310 -5.05 -27.54 4.56
CA ALA A 310 -4.18 -28.50 3.89
C ALA A 310 -2.85 -28.69 4.64
N LEU A 311 -2.22 -27.58 5.07
CA LEU A 311 -0.98 -27.63 5.84
C LEU A 311 -1.14 -28.30 7.21
N ARG A 312 -2.27 -28.11 7.89
CA ARG A 312 -2.58 -28.79 9.17
C ARG A 312 -2.81 -30.28 9.01
N LEU A 313 -3.48 -30.69 7.93
CA LEU A 313 -3.69 -32.11 7.63
C LEU A 313 -2.38 -32.83 7.36
N ASP A 314 -1.46 -32.21 6.61
CA ASP A 314 -0.13 -32.74 6.34
C ASP A 314 0.70 -32.96 7.63
N VAL A 315 0.63 -32.02 8.59
CA VAL A 315 1.26 -32.21 9.90
C VAL A 315 0.67 -33.41 10.64
N LYS A 316 -0.66 -33.55 10.66
CA LYS A 316 -1.34 -34.62 11.38
C LYS A 316 -1.02 -36.02 10.80
N SER A 317 -1.03 -36.16 9.47
CA SER A 317 -0.74 -37.43 8.81
C SER A 317 0.68 -37.92 9.10
N HIS A 318 1.66 -37.02 9.03
CA HIS A 318 3.06 -37.39 9.31
C HIS A 318 3.36 -37.63 10.79
N SER A 319 2.65 -36.97 11.72
CA SER A 319 2.77 -37.27 13.13
C SER A 319 2.23 -38.66 13.48
N ALA A 320 1.12 -39.08 12.85
CA ALA A 320 0.55 -40.41 13.03
C ALA A 320 1.46 -41.53 12.48
N GLU A 321 2.11 -41.30 11.32
CA GLU A 321 3.06 -42.24 10.73
C GLU A 321 4.34 -42.42 11.57
N SER A 322 4.80 -41.37 12.22
CA SER A 322 5.96 -41.42 13.12
C SER A 322 5.65 -42.22 14.37
N SER A 323 4.46 -42.06 14.97
CA SER A 323 4.02 -42.81 16.16
C SER A 323 3.69 -44.28 15.89
N ALA A 324 3.42 -44.65 14.65
CA ALA A 324 3.15 -46.04 14.26
C ALA A 324 4.44 -46.85 13.95
N LYS A 325 5.59 -46.16 13.89
CA LYS A 325 6.91 -46.79 13.61
C LYS A 325 7.78 -46.97 14.87
N GLU A 326 7.36 -46.42 16.01
CA GLU A 326 7.89 -46.67 17.33
C GLU A 326 7.13 -47.82 18.02
#